data_181b740173af2c3da7e9b94f937fd0a0
#
_entry.id   181b740173af2c3da7e9b94f937fd0a0
#
_cell.length_a   1.000
_cell.length_b   1.000
_cell.length_c   1.000
_cell.angle_alpha   90.00
_cell.angle_beta   90.00
_cell.angle_gamma   90.00
#
_symmetry.space_group_name_H-M   'P 1'
#
loop_
_entity.id
_entity.type
_entity.pdbx_description
1 polymer ?
#
loop_
_entity_poly.entity_id
_entity_poly.type
_entity_poly.pdbx_seq_one_letter_code
_entity_poly.pdbx_strand_id
1 'polypeptide(L)'
;MNEKKTEKKQDQIRGSMIGGAIGDALGYPVEFLSEREISYTYGPSGITDYVLRRGKALISDDTQMLLFTANGMLVAETRESMSGSGRRLSGYVLDAYQDWMKTQYSDFDTVKKYARNTKKGGFSWLLDVPELYAWRAPGNTCLFALHELEETGCPVSENGEREDPAWVSKYVEMRKTGDVSF
;
A
#
# COMPACT_ATOMS: atom_id res chain seq x y z
N MET A 1 25.04 -20.52 -7.68
CA MET A 1 24.27 -19.43 -8.32
C MET A 1 25.21 -18.24 -8.44
N ASN A 2 25.34 -17.62 -9.60
CA ASN A 2 26.43 -16.67 -9.88
C ASN A 2 26.14 -15.35 -9.12
N GLU A 3 27.05 -14.91 -8.24
CA GLU A 3 26.94 -13.69 -7.41
C GLU A 3 26.50 -12.47 -8.24
N LYS A 4 27.11 -12.28 -9.40
CA LYS A 4 26.73 -11.19 -10.33
C LYS A 4 25.25 -11.22 -10.75
N LYS A 5 24.62 -12.40 -10.84
CA LYS A 5 23.20 -12.53 -11.19
C LYS A 5 22.32 -12.14 -10.01
N THR A 6 22.77 -12.40 -8.80
CA THR A 6 22.08 -12.03 -7.56
C THR A 6 22.15 -10.53 -7.33
N GLU A 7 23.32 -9.92 -7.47
CA GLU A 7 23.52 -8.46 -7.40
C GLU A 7 22.64 -7.72 -8.41
N LYS A 8 22.62 -8.17 -9.67
CA LYS A 8 21.77 -7.57 -10.71
C LYS A 8 20.28 -7.62 -10.35
N LYS A 9 19.81 -8.72 -9.76
CA LYS A 9 18.41 -8.82 -9.30
C LYS A 9 18.12 -7.86 -8.14
N GLN A 10 19.03 -7.76 -7.19
CA GLN A 10 18.87 -6.82 -6.08
C GLN A 10 18.82 -5.37 -6.56
N ASP A 11 19.67 -4.99 -7.51
CA ASP A 11 19.66 -3.65 -8.09
C ASP A 11 18.38 -3.36 -8.88
N GLN A 12 17.83 -4.36 -9.58
CA GLN A 12 16.53 -4.23 -10.26
C GLN A 12 15.39 -4.01 -9.26
N ILE A 13 15.36 -4.74 -8.15
CA ILE A 13 14.34 -4.56 -7.11
C ILE A 13 14.46 -3.18 -6.47
N ARG A 14 15.68 -2.77 -6.08
CA ARG A 14 15.95 -1.43 -5.53
C ARG A 14 15.53 -0.34 -6.51
N GLY A 15 15.92 -0.49 -7.78
CA GLY A 15 15.57 0.46 -8.84
C GLY A 15 14.06 0.57 -9.07
N SER A 16 13.33 -0.54 -9.02
CA SER A 16 11.88 -0.55 -9.13
C SER A 16 11.21 0.20 -7.97
N MET A 17 11.61 -0.08 -6.73
CA MET A 17 11.03 0.55 -5.54
C MET A 17 11.35 2.05 -5.48
N ILE A 18 12.62 2.41 -5.72
CA ILE A 18 13.04 3.82 -5.73
C ILE A 18 12.39 4.57 -6.89
N GLY A 19 12.35 3.96 -8.08
CA GLY A 19 11.73 4.55 -9.26
C GLY A 19 10.24 4.79 -9.07
N GLY A 20 9.52 3.85 -8.44
CA GLY A 20 8.11 4.04 -8.05
C GLY A 20 7.93 5.22 -7.11
N ALA A 21 8.72 5.29 -6.03
CA ALA A 21 8.64 6.41 -5.07
C ALA A 21 9.03 7.77 -5.68
N ILE A 22 9.98 7.79 -6.61
CA ILE A 22 10.38 8.99 -7.37
C ILE A 22 9.22 9.47 -8.25
N GLY A 23 8.59 8.56 -9.00
CA GLY A 23 7.46 8.88 -9.87
C GLY A 23 6.25 9.35 -9.08
N ASP A 24 5.91 8.66 -8.01
CA ASP A 24 4.85 9.03 -7.08
C ASP A 24 5.09 10.42 -6.47
N ALA A 25 6.28 10.68 -5.93
CA ALA A 25 6.61 11.98 -5.34
C ALA A 25 6.58 13.14 -6.35
N LEU A 26 6.81 12.88 -7.64
CA LEU A 26 6.66 13.86 -8.70
C LEU A 26 5.19 14.06 -9.07
N GLY A 27 4.41 12.98 -9.17
CA GLY A 27 3.00 13.00 -9.58
C GLY A 27 2.03 13.45 -8.49
N TYR A 28 2.30 13.14 -7.23
CA TYR A 28 1.40 13.39 -6.11
C TYR A 28 0.90 14.84 -6.00
N PRO A 29 1.72 15.89 -6.20
CA PRO A 29 1.24 17.28 -6.15
C PRO A 29 0.20 17.64 -7.21
N VAL A 30 0.08 16.86 -8.27
CA VAL A 30 -0.83 17.11 -9.40
C VAL A 30 -1.93 16.06 -9.55
N GLU A 31 -1.96 15.05 -8.70
CA GLU A 31 -2.85 13.88 -8.77
C GLU A 31 -4.33 14.27 -8.90
N PHE A 32 -4.76 15.30 -8.17
CA PHE A 32 -6.15 15.76 -8.16
C PHE A 32 -6.40 17.04 -8.97
N LEU A 33 -5.40 17.46 -9.76
CA LEU A 33 -5.52 18.65 -10.61
C LEU A 33 -5.95 18.27 -12.02
N SER A 34 -6.82 19.09 -12.60
CA SER A 34 -7.13 18.99 -14.03
C SER A 34 -5.93 19.42 -14.89
N GLU A 35 -5.88 18.97 -16.13
CA GLU A 35 -4.84 19.37 -17.10
C GLU A 35 -4.71 20.90 -17.22
N ARG A 36 -5.83 21.63 -17.14
CA ARG A 36 -5.83 23.08 -17.16
C ARG A 36 -5.15 23.69 -15.92
N GLU A 37 -5.41 23.14 -14.76
CA GLU A 37 -4.78 23.59 -13.50
C GLU A 37 -3.30 23.27 -13.48
N ILE A 38 -2.91 22.09 -13.96
CA ILE A 38 -1.50 21.70 -14.11
C ILE A 38 -0.80 22.67 -15.05
N SER A 39 -1.35 22.92 -16.24
CA SER A 39 -0.77 23.84 -17.23
C SER A 39 -0.71 25.28 -16.73
N TYR A 40 -1.70 25.72 -15.95
CA TYR A 40 -1.70 27.05 -15.33
C TYR A 40 -0.63 27.19 -14.25
N THR A 41 -0.44 26.16 -13.42
CA THR A 41 0.46 26.22 -12.28
C THR A 41 1.92 25.97 -12.63
N TYR A 42 2.15 25.01 -13.55
CA TYR A 42 3.48 24.48 -13.89
C TYR A 42 3.91 24.79 -15.33
N GLY A 43 3.05 25.45 -16.09
CA GLY A 43 3.32 25.76 -17.50
C GLY A 43 2.92 24.63 -18.47
N PRO A 44 3.12 24.83 -19.78
CA PRO A 44 2.65 23.90 -20.82
C PRO A 44 3.35 22.53 -20.81
N SER A 45 4.49 22.42 -20.16
CA SER A 45 5.24 21.15 -20.00
C SER A 45 4.76 20.33 -18.79
N GLY A 46 3.82 20.87 -18.00
CA GLY A 46 3.39 20.25 -16.74
C GLY A 46 4.46 20.29 -15.66
N ILE A 47 4.30 19.43 -14.66
CA ILE A 47 5.25 19.33 -13.56
C ILE A 47 6.54 18.65 -14.03
N THR A 48 7.66 19.30 -13.83
CA THR A 48 9.00 18.83 -14.26
C THR A 48 10.00 18.75 -13.11
N ASP A 49 9.61 19.20 -11.91
CA ASP A 49 10.45 19.18 -10.72
C ASP A 49 9.60 18.94 -9.48
N TYR A 50 10.23 18.52 -8.40
CA TYR A 50 9.54 18.19 -7.15
C TYR A 50 8.97 19.41 -6.44
N VAL A 51 7.74 19.28 -5.96
CA VAL A 51 7.15 20.25 -5.02
C VAL A 51 7.58 19.87 -3.61
N LEU A 52 8.46 20.67 -3.02
CA LEU A 52 8.99 20.39 -1.69
C LEU A 52 8.11 21.00 -0.59
N ARG A 53 7.73 20.17 0.39
CA ARG A 53 7.13 20.61 1.64
C ARG A 53 8.15 20.44 2.77
N ARG A 54 8.57 21.55 3.37
CA ARG A 54 9.64 21.57 4.39
C ARG A 54 10.92 20.88 3.92
N GLY A 55 11.30 21.09 2.65
CA GLY A 55 12.52 20.53 2.06
C GLY A 55 12.43 19.06 1.63
N LYS A 56 11.24 18.46 1.68
CA LYS A 56 11.03 17.05 1.28
C LYS A 56 9.95 16.96 0.21
N ALA A 57 10.18 16.18 -0.85
CA ALA A 57 9.13 15.71 -1.73
C ALA A 57 8.30 14.65 -0.99
N LEU A 58 6.98 14.78 -1.01
CA LEU A 58 6.09 13.85 -0.34
C LEU A 58 5.65 12.76 -1.30
N ILE A 59 5.61 11.55 -0.80
CA ILE A 59 5.02 10.37 -1.46
C ILE A 59 3.52 10.30 -1.13
N SER A 60 2.74 9.60 -1.96
CA SER A 60 1.34 9.27 -1.72
C SER A 60 1.19 7.91 -1.01
N ASP A 61 -0.06 7.42 -0.93
CA ASP A 61 -0.39 6.07 -0.50
C ASP A 61 0.15 5.00 -1.45
N ASP A 62 0.36 5.29 -2.73
CA ASP A 62 0.94 4.37 -3.71
C ASP A 62 2.31 3.86 -3.25
N THR A 63 3.20 4.75 -2.84
CA THR A 63 4.50 4.33 -2.28
C THR A 63 4.35 3.65 -0.93
N GLN A 64 3.43 4.10 -0.07
CA GLN A 64 3.18 3.41 1.19
C GLN A 64 2.74 1.97 0.93
N MET A 65 1.76 1.75 0.07
CA MET A 65 1.26 0.41 -0.28
C MET A 65 2.32 -0.44 -0.98
N LEU A 66 3.17 0.14 -1.83
CA LEU A 66 4.31 -0.56 -2.42
C LEU A 66 5.26 -1.12 -1.36
N LEU A 67 5.57 -0.33 -0.33
CA LEU A 67 6.43 -0.76 0.79
C LEU A 67 5.78 -1.91 1.58
N PHE A 68 4.49 -1.80 1.89
CA PHE A 68 3.77 -2.86 2.59
C PHE A 68 3.60 -4.13 1.74
N THR A 69 3.42 -4.00 0.41
CA THR A 69 3.48 -5.14 -0.51
C THR A 69 4.80 -5.87 -0.41
N ALA A 70 5.91 -5.14 -0.53
CA ALA A 70 7.25 -5.71 -0.44
C ALA A 70 7.49 -6.38 0.92
N ASN A 71 7.02 -5.78 2.00
CA ASN A 71 7.09 -6.38 3.34
C ASN A 71 6.32 -7.70 3.42
N GLY A 72 5.10 -7.76 2.91
CA GLY A 72 4.29 -8.98 2.85
C GLY A 72 4.99 -10.11 2.08
N MET A 73 5.60 -9.76 0.94
CA MET A 73 6.37 -10.70 0.13
C MET A 73 7.61 -11.23 0.88
N LEU A 74 8.36 -10.37 1.56
CA LEU A 74 9.53 -10.75 2.35
C LEU A 74 9.16 -11.68 3.52
N VAL A 75 8.04 -11.39 4.19
CA VAL A 75 7.55 -12.25 5.28
C VAL A 75 7.12 -13.62 4.74
N ALA A 76 6.44 -13.66 3.58
CA ALA A 76 6.05 -14.92 2.94
C ALA A 76 7.27 -15.80 2.63
N GLU A 77 8.28 -15.24 1.95
CA GLU A 77 9.54 -15.92 1.61
C GLU A 77 10.27 -16.43 2.86
N THR A 78 10.35 -15.59 3.88
CA THR A 78 10.99 -15.95 5.15
C THR A 78 10.27 -17.12 5.82
N ARG A 79 8.93 -17.08 5.87
CA ARG A 79 8.13 -18.15 6.48
C ARG A 79 8.22 -19.45 5.72
N GLU A 80 8.18 -19.40 4.39
CA GLU A 80 8.35 -20.56 3.54
C GLU A 80 9.73 -21.22 3.74
N SER A 81 10.77 -20.41 3.77
CA SER A 81 12.15 -20.88 3.99
C SER A 81 12.37 -21.50 5.37
N MET A 82 11.65 -21.03 6.41
CA MET A 82 11.79 -21.51 7.78
C MET A 82 10.95 -22.74 8.12
N SER A 83 9.75 -22.85 7.58
CA SER A 83 8.76 -23.85 8.02
C SER A 83 8.33 -24.84 6.93
N GLY A 84 8.67 -24.59 5.68
CA GLY A 84 8.28 -25.44 4.54
C GLY A 84 6.77 -25.50 4.28
N SER A 85 5.97 -24.79 5.07
CA SER A 85 4.52 -24.73 4.93
C SER A 85 4.09 -23.27 4.87
N GLY A 86 3.98 -22.74 3.66
CA GLY A 86 3.57 -21.36 3.43
C GLY A 86 2.07 -21.24 3.23
N ARG A 87 1.47 -20.30 3.93
CA ARG A 87 0.22 -19.67 3.51
C ARG A 87 0.44 -19.03 2.12
N ARG A 88 -0.60 -18.88 1.30
CA ARG A 88 -0.47 -18.21 0.00
C ARG A 88 0.14 -16.81 0.14
N LEU A 89 1.00 -16.41 -0.80
CA LEU A 89 1.63 -15.09 -0.86
C LEU A 89 0.62 -13.95 -0.70
N SER A 90 -0.54 -14.06 -1.38
CA SER A 90 -1.63 -13.07 -1.27
C SER A 90 -2.12 -12.84 0.15
N GLY A 91 -2.11 -13.87 0.99
CA GLY A 91 -2.49 -13.74 2.38
C GLY A 91 -1.51 -12.91 3.22
N TYR A 92 -0.21 -13.03 2.96
CA TYR A 92 0.80 -12.21 3.64
C TYR A 92 0.76 -10.75 3.18
N VAL A 93 0.51 -10.53 1.88
CA VAL A 93 0.33 -9.17 1.34
C VAL A 93 -0.93 -8.53 1.91
N LEU A 94 -2.03 -9.29 2.07
CA LEU A 94 -3.25 -8.80 2.71
C LEU A 94 -3.01 -8.39 4.16
N ASP A 95 -2.31 -9.22 4.95
CA ASP A 95 -1.97 -8.88 6.33
C ASP A 95 -1.12 -7.60 6.39
N ALA A 96 -0.19 -7.43 5.42
CA ALA A 96 0.60 -6.20 5.31
C ALA A 96 -0.28 -4.97 5.02
N TYR A 97 -1.27 -5.10 4.15
CA TYR A 97 -2.21 -4.01 3.87
C TYR A 97 -3.12 -3.69 5.06
N GLN A 98 -3.51 -4.68 5.85
CA GLN A 98 -4.22 -4.43 7.12
C GLN A 98 -3.32 -3.65 8.11
N ASP A 99 -2.02 -3.93 8.12
CA ASP A 99 -1.07 -3.14 8.90
C ASP A 99 -0.90 -1.73 8.35
N TRP A 100 -0.85 -1.55 7.01
CA TRP A 100 -0.87 -0.23 6.39
C TRP A 100 -2.14 0.56 6.78
N MET A 101 -3.30 -0.06 6.74
CA MET A 101 -4.57 0.57 7.14
C MET A 101 -4.51 1.13 8.56
N LYS A 102 -3.84 0.45 9.50
CA LYS A 102 -3.63 0.96 10.86
C LYS A 102 -2.87 2.29 10.88
N THR A 103 -1.91 2.48 9.97
CA THR A 103 -1.15 3.73 9.86
C THR A 103 -1.99 4.90 9.33
N GLN A 104 -3.13 4.62 8.70
CA GLN A 104 -4.05 5.63 8.17
C GLN A 104 -5.07 6.09 9.23
N TYR A 105 -5.50 5.19 10.12
CA TYR A 105 -6.55 5.48 11.11
C TYR A 105 -6.05 5.72 12.53
N SER A 106 -4.78 5.47 12.79
CA SER A 106 -4.21 5.60 14.13
C SER A 106 -2.88 6.32 14.10
N ASP A 107 -2.51 6.94 15.21
CA ASP A 107 -1.18 7.52 15.38
C ASP A 107 -0.16 6.44 15.80
N PHE A 108 1.12 6.79 15.61
CA PHE A 108 2.24 5.90 15.90
C PHE A 108 2.26 5.40 17.35
N ASP A 109 2.03 6.29 18.31
CA ASP A 109 2.11 5.93 19.74
C ASP A 109 0.98 4.98 20.14
N THR A 110 -0.22 5.21 19.59
CA THR A 110 -1.37 4.33 19.80
C THR A 110 -1.09 2.94 19.26
N VAL A 111 -0.65 2.81 18.03
CA VAL A 111 -0.35 1.50 17.41
C VAL A 111 0.76 0.78 18.17
N LYS A 112 1.83 1.48 18.54
CA LYS A 112 2.92 0.93 19.36
C LYS A 112 2.44 0.41 20.72
N LYS A 113 1.54 1.10 21.38
CA LYS A 113 0.96 0.69 22.66
C LYS A 113 0.13 -0.59 22.50
N TYR A 114 -0.68 -0.68 21.44
CA TYR A 114 -1.48 -1.88 21.15
C TYR A 114 -0.62 -3.06 20.71
N ALA A 115 0.39 -2.85 19.87
CA ALA A 115 1.29 -3.90 19.42
C ALA A 115 2.05 -4.56 20.57
N ARG A 116 2.37 -3.82 21.63
CA ARG A 116 3.01 -4.36 22.84
C ARG A 116 2.06 -5.21 23.69
N ASN A 117 0.76 -4.97 23.62
CA ASN A 117 -0.23 -5.54 24.54
C ASN A 117 -1.09 -6.66 23.94
N THR A 118 -0.97 -6.92 22.65
CA THR A 118 -1.79 -7.95 21.98
C THR A 118 -0.93 -8.88 21.13
N LYS A 119 -1.24 -10.19 21.20
CA LYS A 119 -0.72 -11.18 20.24
C LYS A 119 -1.19 -10.91 18.79
N LYS A 120 -2.05 -9.93 18.59
CA LYS A 120 -2.57 -9.42 17.30
C LYS A 120 -1.85 -8.15 16.84
N GLY A 121 -0.73 -7.76 17.46
CA GLY A 121 0.17 -6.75 16.92
C GLY A 121 0.51 -7.11 15.48
N GLY A 122 0.54 -6.13 14.58
CA GLY A 122 0.89 -6.35 13.19
C GLY A 122 2.23 -7.07 13.06
N PHE A 123 2.41 -7.78 11.97
CA PHE A 123 3.65 -8.49 11.68
C PHE A 123 4.63 -7.62 10.88
N SER A 124 4.17 -6.49 10.36
CA SER A 124 4.97 -5.60 9.54
C SER A 124 5.92 -4.76 10.38
N TRP A 125 7.23 -4.87 10.13
CA TRP A 125 8.22 -3.98 10.75
C TRP A 125 8.05 -2.51 10.34
N LEU A 126 7.32 -2.24 9.25
CA LEU A 126 7.00 -0.89 8.78
C LEU A 126 6.11 -0.12 9.78
N LEU A 127 5.42 -0.82 10.67
CA LEU A 127 4.71 -0.19 11.79
C LEU A 127 5.66 0.51 12.79
N ASP A 128 6.95 0.26 12.69
CA ASP A 128 7.99 0.93 13.47
C ASP A 128 8.54 2.21 12.83
N VAL A 129 8.02 2.59 11.65
CA VAL A 129 8.44 3.77 10.89
C VAL A 129 7.41 4.90 11.08
N PRO A 130 7.70 5.91 11.93
CA PRO A 130 6.73 6.98 12.24
C PRO A 130 6.27 7.78 11.02
N GLU A 131 7.13 7.93 10.00
CA GLU A 131 6.85 8.68 8.79
C GLU A 131 5.73 8.08 7.93
N LEU A 132 5.41 6.79 8.14
CA LEU A 132 4.32 6.10 7.46
C LEU A 132 2.95 6.40 8.09
N TYR A 133 2.90 6.97 9.29
CA TYR A 133 1.66 7.39 9.96
C TYR A 133 1.22 8.77 9.46
N ALA A 134 0.98 8.86 8.18
CA ALA A 134 0.56 10.07 7.52
C ALA A 134 -0.51 9.75 6.48
N TRP A 135 -1.62 10.47 6.55
CA TRP A 135 -2.67 10.42 5.53
C TRP A 135 -2.12 11.00 4.22
N ARG A 136 -1.96 10.14 3.23
CA ARG A 136 -1.33 10.46 1.94
C ARG A 136 -2.27 10.22 0.78
N ALA A 137 -3.49 10.75 0.89
CA ALA A 137 -4.56 10.58 -0.09
C ALA A 137 -4.93 9.10 -0.36
N PRO A 138 -5.06 8.24 0.67
CA PRO A 138 -5.37 6.83 0.45
C PRO A 138 -6.67 6.68 -0.31
N GLY A 139 -6.66 5.82 -1.33
CA GLY A 139 -7.84 5.53 -2.14
C GLY A 139 -8.96 4.93 -1.29
N ASN A 140 -10.13 5.56 -1.29
CA ASN A 140 -11.30 5.08 -0.53
C ASN A 140 -11.66 3.63 -0.88
N THR A 141 -11.49 3.22 -2.13
CA THR A 141 -11.72 1.84 -2.58
C THR A 141 -10.81 0.86 -1.85
N CYS A 142 -9.52 1.20 -1.70
CA CYS A 142 -8.55 0.34 -1.01
C CYS A 142 -8.89 0.22 0.48
N LEU A 143 -9.16 1.36 1.14
CA LEU A 143 -9.50 1.39 2.56
C LEU A 143 -10.81 0.64 2.84
N PHE A 144 -11.84 0.85 2.02
CA PHE A 144 -13.12 0.16 2.16
C PHE A 144 -12.96 -1.36 1.98
N ALA A 145 -12.22 -1.79 0.96
CA ALA A 145 -11.98 -3.21 0.73
C ALA A 145 -11.25 -3.89 1.90
N LEU A 146 -10.28 -3.20 2.50
CA LEU A 146 -9.55 -3.72 3.67
C LEU A 146 -10.41 -3.76 4.93
N HIS A 147 -11.27 -2.76 5.13
CA HIS A 147 -12.21 -2.71 6.25
C HIS A 147 -13.24 -3.84 6.17
N GLU A 148 -13.86 -4.06 5.01
CA GLU A 148 -14.80 -5.16 4.80
C GLU A 148 -14.14 -6.54 5.04
N LEU A 149 -12.87 -6.69 4.65
CA LEU A 149 -12.12 -7.92 4.89
C LEU A 149 -11.78 -8.13 6.38
N GLU A 150 -11.63 -7.06 7.15
CA GLU A 150 -11.43 -7.14 8.60
C GLU A 150 -12.71 -7.57 9.31
N GLU A 151 -13.88 -7.06 8.90
CA GLU A 151 -15.17 -7.38 9.51
C GLU A 151 -15.71 -8.77 9.12
N THR A 152 -15.58 -9.13 7.85
CA THR A 152 -16.20 -10.36 7.32
C THR A 152 -15.28 -11.56 7.32
N GLY A 153 -13.98 -11.36 7.52
CA GLY A 153 -12.96 -12.34 7.22
C GLY A 153 -12.81 -12.54 5.71
N CYS A 154 -11.70 -13.13 5.27
CA CYS A 154 -11.53 -13.48 3.85
C CYS A 154 -12.31 -14.77 3.56
N PRO A 155 -13.43 -14.73 2.82
CA PRO A 155 -14.08 -15.96 2.40
C PRO A 155 -13.14 -16.70 1.44
N VAL A 156 -12.54 -17.77 1.92
CA VAL A 156 -11.81 -18.73 1.09
C VAL A 156 -12.81 -19.84 0.84
N SER A 157 -13.23 -20.01 -0.42
CA SER A 157 -14.01 -21.19 -0.79
C SER A 157 -13.22 -22.46 -0.48
N GLU A 158 -13.89 -23.56 -0.19
CA GLU A 158 -13.26 -24.85 0.09
C GLU A 158 -12.29 -25.31 -1.03
N ASN A 159 -12.48 -24.81 -2.24
CA ASN A 159 -11.62 -25.05 -3.40
C ASN A 159 -10.45 -24.07 -3.54
N GLY A 160 -10.28 -23.14 -2.59
CA GLY A 160 -9.22 -22.13 -2.64
C GLY A 160 -9.39 -21.05 -3.71
N GLU A 161 -10.55 -21.01 -4.37
CA GLU A 161 -10.96 -19.91 -5.24
C GLU A 161 -11.64 -18.84 -4.38
N ARG A 162 -11.27 -17.56 -4.59
CA ARG A 162 -11.97 -16.46 -3.96
C ARG A 162 -13.34 -16.33 -4.64
N GLU A 163 -14.40 -16.47 -3.86
CA GLU A 163 -15.65 -15.81 -4.24
C GLU A 163 -15.37 -14.31 -4.23
N ASP A 164 -15.80 -13.61 -5.27
CA ASP A 164 -15.71 -12.16 -5.30
C ASP A 164 -16.38 -11.61 -4.04
N PRO A 165 -15.66 -10.91 -3.17
CA PRO A 165 -16.27 -10.38 -1.96
C PRO A 165 -17.49 -9.53 -2.34
N ALA A 166 -18.53 -9.55 -1.52
CA ALA A 166 -19.76 -8.79 -1.77
C ALA A 166 -19.52 -7.30 -2.09
N TRP A 167 -18.40 -6.73 -1.62
CA TRP A 167 -17.98 -5.37 -1.92
C TRP A 167 -17.57 -5.16 -3.39
N VAL A 168 -17.01 -6.18 -4.08
CA VAL A 168 -16.68 -6.08 -5.51
C VAL A 168 -17.95 -5.87 -6.32
N SER A 169 -18.98 -6.67 -6.04
CA SER A 169 -20.29 -6.52 -6.66
C SER A 169 -20.91 -5.16 -6.36
N LYS A 170 -20.82 -4.71 -5.09
CA LYS A 170 -21.31 -3.40 -4.65
C LYS A 170 -20.54 -2.26 -5.31
N TYR A 171 -19.20 -2.36 -5.41
CA TYR A 171 -18.37 -1.37 -6.10
C TYR A 171 -18.68 -1.28 -7.60
N VAL A 172 -18.85 -2.42 -8.26
CA VAL A 172 -19.23 -2.48 -9.68
C VAL A 172 -20.61 -1.85 -9.89
N GLU A 173 -21.55 -2.07 -8.96
CA GLU A 173 -22.88 -1.50 -9.01
C GLU A 173 -22.86 0.01 -8.76
N MET A 174 -22.12 0.49 -7.78
CA MET A 174 -21.90 1.92 -7.52
C MET A 174 -21.29 2.64 -8.74
N ARG A 175 -20.32 2.04 -9.41
CA ARG A 175 -19.76 2.60 -10.67
C ARG A 175 -20.78 2.65 -11.81
N LYS A 176 -21.68 1.67 -11.89
CA LYS A 176 -22.74 1.64 -12.93
C LYS A 176 -23.83 2.70 -12.68
N THR A 177 -24.13 2.97 -11.44
CA THR A 177 -25.17 3.95 -11.04
C THR A 177 -24.67 5.39 -11.01
N GLY A 178 -23.35 5.61 -11.06
CA GLY A 178 -22.76 6.94 -10.95
C GLY A 178 -22.89 7.58 -9.56
N ASP A 179 -23.38 6.83 -8.60
CA ASP A 179 -23.62 7.28 -7.22
C ASP A 179 -22.30 7.16 -6.45
N VAL A 180 -21.39 8.10 -6.71
CA VAL A 180 -20.16 8.31 -5.92
C VAL A 180 -20.40 9.54 -5.06
N SER A 181 -21.38 9.47 -4.18
CA SER A 181 -21.51 10.44 -3.09
C SER A 181 -20.57 10.03 -1.97
N PHE A 182 -19.44 10.74 -1.89
CA PHE A 182 -18.51 10.71 -0.76
C PHE A 182 -18.86 11.81 0.23
#